data_78d38e0f286221271ef6e614e40d19d9
#
_entry.id   78d38e0f286221271ef6e614e40d19d9
#
_cell.length_a   1.000
_cell.length_b   1.000
_cell.length_c   1.000
_cell.angle_alpha   90.00
_cell.angle_beta   90.00
_cell.angle_gamma   90.00
#
_symmetry.space_group_name_H-M   'P 1'
#
loop_
_entity.id
_entity.type
_entity.pdbx_description
1 polymer ?
#
loop_
_entity_poly.entity_id
_entity_poly.type
_entity_poly.pdbx_seq_one_letter_code
_entity_poly.pdbx_strand_id
1 'polypeptide(L)'
;MGALTIGVVTRPFTFEGKRRTRQALAGIENLKEVCDTVIVIPNDRLLQLGDAELSMMEAFRAADEVLYNGVQGITNLITIPGMINVDFADVRSVMADAGSALMGVGSARGENRVMTATEQAINSPLLETTMEGAKGVLISVAGGSDLGLMEVNTVSYTHLRAHETL
;
A
#
# COMPACT_ATOMS: atom_id res chain seq x y z
N MET A 1 19.93 17.69 8.94
CA MET A 1 18.52 17.24 8.84
C MET A 1 18.46 16.23 7.73
N GLY A 2 18.14 14.96 8.04
CA GLY A 2 17.98 13.92 7.05
C GLY A 2 16.61 14.03 6.36
N ALA A 3 16.56 13.79 5.06
CA ALA A 3 15.29 13.65 4.34
C ALA A 3 14.65 12.30 4.69
N LEU A 4 13.32 12.25 4.83
CA LEU A 4 12.59 10.99 4.93
C LEU A 4 12.73 10.24 3.60
N THR A 5 13.27 9.03 3.65
CA THR A 5 13.53 8.23 2.47
C THR A 5 12.67 6.97 2.49
N ILE A 6 11.76 6.85 1.52
CA ILE A 6 10.86 5.70 1.37
C ILE A 6 11.21 4.99 0.07
N GLY A 7 11.60 3.71 0.18
CA GLY A 7 11.80 2.84 -0.98
C GLY A 7 10.50 2.12 -1.32
N VAL A 8 10.07 2.16 -2.58
CA VAL A 8 8.95 1.37 -3.08
C VAL A 8 9.47 0.46 -4.18
N VAL A 9 9.41 -0.84 -3.96
CA VAL A 9 10.01 -1.82 -4.85
C VAL A 9 9.10 -3.03 -5.05
N THR A 10 9.27 -3.71 -6.18
CA THR A 10 8.59 -4.97 -6.45
C THR A 10 9.52 -6.15 -6.24
N ARG A 11 8.98 -7.26 -5.77
CA ARG A 11 9.64 -8.56 -5.79
C ARG A 11 9.24 -9.28 -7.08
N PRO A 12 10.22 -9.79 -7.88
CA PRO A 12 9.93 -10.36 -9.18
C PRO A 12 8.99 -11.57 -9.10
N PHE A 13 8.31 -11.83 -10.19
CA PHE A 13 7.52 -13.06 -10.33
C PHE A 13 8.40 -14.30 -10.24
N THR A 14 7.86 -15.38 -9.69
CA THR A 14 8.59 -16.66 -9.56
C THR A 14 9.04 -17.20 -10.92
N PHE A 15 8.28 -17.00 -11.99
CA PHE A 15 8.65 -17.43 -13.35
C PHE A 15 9.85 -16.68 -13.94
N GLU A 16 10.26 -15.54 -13.39
CA GLU A 16 11.47 -14.81 -13.81
C GLU A 16 12.78 -15.52 -13.37
N GLY A 17 12.67 -16.49 -12.50
CA GLY A 17 13.74 -17.42 -12.14
C GLY A 17 14.47 -17.08 -10.85
N LYS A 18 15.01 -18.13 -10.22
CA LYS A 18 15.67 -18.10 -8.89
C LYS A 18 16.82 -17.11 -8.78
N ARG A 19 17.54 -16.86 -9.86
CA ARG A 19 18.66 -15.91 -9.87
C ARG A 19 18.14 -14.49 -9.62
N ARG A 20 17.08 -14.10 -10.34
CA ARG A 20 16.47 -12.77 -10.23
C ARG A 20 15.85 -12.56 -8.86
N THR A 21 15.16 -13.58 -8.34
CA THR A 21 14.60 -13.55 -6.98
C THR A 21 15.69 -13.32 -5.93
N ARG A 22 16.82 -14.05 -5.99
CA ARG A 22 17.93 -13.86 -5.04
C ARG A 22 18.54 -12.47 -5.11
N GLN A 23 18.72 -11.93 -6.31
CA GLN A 23 19.25 -10.57 -6.51
C GLN A 23 18.29 -9.52 -5.93
N ALA A 24 16.97 -9.68 -6.14
CA ALA A 24 15.95 -8.79 -5.61
C ALA A 24 15.93 -8.81 -4.08
N LEU A 25 15.95 -10.00 -3.45
CA LEU A 25 15.98 -10.12 -2.00
C LEU A 25 17.22 -9.44 -1.39
N ALA A 26 18.40 -9.66 -1.96
CA ALA A 26 19.62 -8.98 -1.52
C ALA A 26 19.52 -7.46 -1.68
N GLY A 27 18.94 -6.97 -2.79
CA GLY A 27 18.70 -5.55 -3.01
C GLY A 27 17.73 -4.94 -2.02
N ILE A 28 16.66 -5.66 -1.64
CA ILE A 28 15.70 -5.23 -0.64
C ILE A 28 16.36 -5.08 0.74
N GLU A 29 17.19 -6.04 1.15
CA GLU A 29 17.90 -5.95 2.43
C GLU A 29 18.88 -4.76 2.44
N ASN A 30 19.61 -4.51 1.36
CA ASN A 30 20.48 -3.33 1.26
C ASN A 30 19.68 -2.01 1.30
N LEU A 31 18.46 -1.97 0.72
CA LEU A 31 17.60 -0.79 0.80
C LEU A 31 17.11 -0.52 2.22
N LYS A 32 16.79 -1.57 2.99
CA LYS A 32 16.37 -1.42 4.39
C LYS A 32 17.45 -0.80 5.29
N GLU A 33 18.71 -0.92 4.92
CA GLU A 33 19.82 -0.33 5.68
C GLU A 33 19.94 1.20 5.46
N VAL A 34 19.42 1.71 4.34
CA VAL A 34 19.62 3.12 3.92
C VAL A 34 18.31 3.93 3.82
N CYS A 35 17.15 3.25 3.77
CA CYS A 35 15.84 3.88 3.74
C CYS A 35 15.19 3.83 5.13
N ASP A 36 14.41 4.86 5.47
CA ASP A 36 13.59 4.87 6.69
C ASP A 36 12.50 3.80 6.62
N THR A 37 11.92 3.61 5.43
CA THR A 37 10.90 2.60 5.16
C THR A 37 11.09 2.00 3.78
N VAL A 38 10.87 0.69 3.66
CA VAL A 38 10.82 -0.01 2.38
C VAL A 38 9.48 -0.72 2.24
N ILE A 39 8.72 -0.34 1.21
CA ILE A 39 7.48 -1.01 0.80
C ILE A 39 7.84 -2.02 -0.28
N VAL A 40 7.55 -3.29 -0.01
CA VAL A 40 7.81 -4.38 -0.93
C VAL A 40 6.50 -4.91 -1.49
N ILE A 41 6.35 -4.90 -2.81
CA ILE A 41 5.18 -5.40 -3.52
C ILE A 41 5.51 -6.78 -4.09
N PRO A 42 4.88 -7.86 -3.59
CA PRO A 42 5.12 -9.21 -4.09
C PRO A 42 4.36 -9.45 -5.41
N ASN A 43 5.05 -9.43 -6.56
CA ASN A 43 4.41 -9.57 -7.86
C ASN A 43 3.58 -10.87 -8.00
N ASP A 44 4.01 -11.97 -7.41
CA ASP A 44 3.25 -13.24 -7.46
C ASP A 44 1.84 -13.10 -6.87
N ARG A 45 1.62 -12.18 -5.93
CA ARG A 45 0.32 -11.91 -5.34
C ARG A 45 -0.63 -11.17 -6.29
N LEU A 46 -0.09 -10.46 -7.27
CA LEU A 46 -0.89 -9.79 -8.30
C LEU A 46 -1.63 -10.78 -9.18
N LEU A 47 -1.07 -11.98 -9.36
CA LEU A 47 -1.74 -13.06 -10.09
C LEU A 47 -3.03 -13.56 -9.41
N GLN A 48 -3.19 -13.24 -8.11
CA GLN A 48 -4.39 -13.58 -7.34
C GLN A 48 -5.48 -12.49 -7.42
N LEU A 49 -5.14 -11.30 -7.92
CA LEU A 49 -6.07 -10.17 -8.07
C LEU A 49 -6.80 -10.16 -9.41
N GLY A 50 -6.28 -10.89 -10.39
CA GLY A 50 -6.83 -10.96 -11.75
C GLY A 50 -7.59 -12.25 -12.03
N ASP A 51 -8.26 -12.26 -13.18
CA ASP A 51 -8.87 -13.48 -13.72
C ASP A 51 -7.80 -14.53 -14.05
N ALA A 52 -8.17 -15.80 -14.00
CA ALA A 52 -7.24 -16.94 -14.13
C ALA A 52 -6.47 -17.04 -15.48
N GLU A 53 -6.73 -16.15 -16.43
CA GLU A 53 -6.14 -16.15 -17.77
C GLU A 53 -5.29 -14.91 -18.07
N LEU A 54 -4.66 -14.29 -17.04
CA LEU A 54 -3.76 -13.16 -17.26
C LEU A 54 -2.58 -13.54 -18.15
N SER A 55 -2.41 -12.83 -19.26
CA SER A 55 -1.19 -12.91 -20.06
C SER A 55 0.01 -12.35 -19.28
N MET A 56 1.21 -12.77 -19.65
CA MET A 56 2.46 -12.25 -19.07
C MET A 56 2.55 -10.72 -19.15
N MET A 57 2.09 -10.13 -20.25
CA MET A 57 2.09 -8.68 -20.46
C MET A 57 1.14 -7.97 -19.48
N GLU A 58 -0.02 -8.54 -19.23
CA GLU A 58 -1.00 -8.01 -18.27
C GLU A 58 -0.48 -8.12 -16.84
N ALA A 59 0.21 -9.21 -16.51
CA ALA A 59 0.84 -9.36 -15.19
C ALA A 59 1.88 -8.26 -14.93
N PHE A 60 2.74 -7.96 -15.91
CA PHE A 60 3.70 -6.85 -15.78
C PHE A 60 3.02 -5.48 -15.70
N ARG A 61 1.96 -5.24 -16.48
CA ARG A 61 1.18 -4.00 -16.36
C ARG A 61 0.54 -3.85 -14.99
N ALA A 62 0.00 -4.91 -14.44
CA ALA A 62 -0.55 -4.89 -13.07
C ALA A 62 0.53 -4.55 -12.04
N ALA A 63 1.75 -5.07 -12.18
CA ALA A 63 2.87 -4.73 -11.32
C ALA A 63 3.26 -3.25 -11.42
N ASP A 64 3.32 -2.70 -12.63
CA ASP A 64 3.59 -1.28 -12.88
C ASP A 64 2.51 -0.39 -12.28
N GLU A 65 1.24 -0.76 -12.43
CA GLU A 65 0.10 -0.01 -11.90
C GLU A 65 0.10 0.03 -10.37
N VAL A 66 0.35 -1.10 -9.72
CA VAL A 66 0.42 -1.17 -8.25
C VAL A 66 1.61 -0.38 -7.71
N LEU A 67 2.77 -0.46 -8.37
CA LEU A 67 3.95 0.34 -8.02
C LEU A 67 3.66 1.84 -8.16
N TYR A 68 3.04 2.24 -9.27
CA TYR A 68 2.61 3.61 -9.50
C TYR A 68 1.65 4.09 -8.40
N ASN A 69 0.61 3.31 -8.10
CA ASN A 69 -0.38 3.63 -7.08
C ASN A 69 0.26 3.75 -5.68
N GLY A 70 1.24 2.92 -5.36
CA GLY A 70 1.99 2.99 -4.11
C GLY A 70 2.76 4.31 -3.95
N VAL A 71 3.51 4.69 -4.97
CA VAL A 71 4.25 5.97 -4.98
C VAL A 71 3.29 7.15 -4.99
N GLN A 72 2.27 7.11 -5.84
CA GLN A 72 1.28 8.17 -5.98
C GLN A 72 0.50 8.38 -4.67
N GLY A 73 0.08 7.29 -4.00
CA GLY A 73 -0.65 7.35 -2.74
C GLY A 73 0.10 8.15 -1.68
N ILE A 74 1.40 7.85 -1.49
CA ILE A 74 2.25 8.57 -0.54
C ILE A 74 2.48 10.03 -0.99
N THR A 75 2.75 10.24 -2.28
CA THR A 75 3.01 11.58 -2.82
C THR A 75 1.77 12.47 -2.69
N ASN A 76 0.59 11.94 -2.99
CA ASN A 76 -0.67 12.68 -2.90
C ASN A 76 -0.99 13.14 -1.48
N LEU A 77 -0.66 12.34 -0.46
CA LEU A 77 -0.84 12.75 0.94
C LEU A 77 -0.09 14.03 1.28
N ILE A 78 1.04 14.27 0.61
CA ILE A 78 1.92 15.42 0.88
C ILE A 78 1.61 16.60 -0.05
N THR A 79 1.26 16.31 -1.33
CA THR A 79 1.22 17.33 -2.39
C THR A 79 -0.17 17.82 -2.72
N ILE A 80 -1.20 17.01 -2.47
CA ILE A 80 -2.58 17.37 -2.85
C ILE A 80 -3.34 17.77 -1.59
N PRO A 81 -3.76 19.06 -1.48
CA PRO A 81 -4.63 19.47 -0.39
C PRO A 81 -5.98 18.77 -0.55
N GLY A 82 -6.30 17.93 0.41
CA GLY A 82 -7.56 17.20 0.49
C GLY A 82 -8.54 17.86 1.46
N MET A 83 -9.69 17.21 1.66
CA MET A 83 -10.68 17.64 2.64
C MET A 83 -10.15 17.44 4.08
N ILE A 84 -9.33 16.41 4.28
CA ILE A 84 -8.57 16.16 5.50
C ILE A 84 -7.10 16.13 5.08
N ASN A 85 -6.33 17.07 5.61
CA ASN A 85 -4.90 17.16 5.31
C ASN A 85 -4.11 16.44 6.39
N VAL A 86 -3.25 15.54 5.96
CA VAL A 86 -2.18 14.97 6.80
C VAL A 86 -0.95 15.85 6.58
N ASP A 87 -0.38 16.41 7.62
CA ASP A 87 0.84 17.16 7.46
C ASP A 87 2.07 16.23 7.28
N PHE A 88 3.16 16.81 6.79
CA PHE A 88 4.38 16.02 6.59
C PHE A 88 4.94 15.44 7.90
N ALA A 89 4.67 16.08 9.03
CA ALA A 89 5.12 15.60 10.35
C ALA A 89 4.38 14.30 10.72
N ASP A 90 3.10 14.18 10.41
CA ASP A 90 2.31 12.96 10.65
C ASP A 90 2.82 11.80 9.78
N VAL A 91 3.02 12.03 8.48
CA VAL A 91 3.61 11.02 7.58
C VAL A 91 4.98 10.58 8.08
N ARG A 92 5.81 11.54 8.50
CA ARG A 92 7.13 11.25 9.05
C ARG A 92 7.07 10.45 10.34
N SER A 93 6.13 10.73 11.24
CA SER A 93 5.99 10.00 12.51
C SER A 93 5.68 8.52 12.32
N VAL A 94 4.93 8.18 11.27
CA VAL A 94 4.57 6.79 10.93
C VAL A 94 5.68 6.09 10.14
N MET A 95 6.37 6.81 9.26
CA MET A 95 7.30 6.22 8.28
C MET A 95 8.77 6.28 8.67
N ALA A 96 9.18 7.17 9.59
CA ALA A 96 10.57 7.25 10.02
C ALA A 96 10.94 5.98 10.81
N ASP A 97 12.07 5.37 10.44
CA ASP A 97 12.60 4.16 11.08
C ASP A 97 11.60 2.99 11.17
N ALA A 98 10.59 2.97 10.29
CA ALA A 98 9.59 1.90 10.26
C ALA A 98 10.13 0.58 9.68
N GLY A 99 11.22 0.64 8.92
CA GLY A 99 11.86 -0.52 8.31
C GLY A 99 11.04 -1.09 7.15
N SER A 100 10.18 -2.07 7.41
CA SER A 100 9.33 -2.67 6.37
C SER A 100 7.89 -2.18 6.50
N ALA A 101 7.27 -1.86 5.38
CA ALA A 101 5.86 -1.55 5.30
C ALA A 101 5.16 -2.41 4.24
N LEU A 102 3.87 -2.64 4.44
CA LEU A 102 3.00 -3.35 3.52
C LEU A 102 1.98 -2.37 2.96
N MET A 103 1.47 -2.67 1.78
CA MET A 103 0.48 -1.85 1.11
C MET A 103 -0.70 -2.71 0.65
N GLY A 104 -1.91 -2.28 0.99
CA GLY A 104 -3.14 -2.82 0.43
C GLY A 104 -3.85 -1.75 -0.40
N VAL A 105 -4.50 -2.16 -1.46
CA VAL A 105 -5.26 -1.29 -2.36
C VAL A 105 -6.67 -1.85 -2.51
N GLY A 106 -7.66 -0.97 -2.46
CA GLY A 106 -9.04 -1.31 -2.72
C GLY A 106 -9.73 -0.22 -3.53
N SER A 107 -10.65 -0.61 -4.39
CA SER A 107 -11.42 0.31 -5.24
C SER A 107 -12.86 -0.19 -5.34
N ALA A 108 -13.82 0.70 -5.16
CA ALA A 108 -15.23 0.36 -5.28
C ALA A 108 -16.04 1.54 -5.83
N ARG A 109 -17.25 1.23 -6.33
CA ARG A 109 -18.22 2.21 -6.84
C ARG A 109 -19.61 1.89 -6.32
N GLY A 110 -20.49 2.88 -6.30
CA GLY A 110 -21.89 2.72 -5.87
C GLY A 110 -22.08 2.92 -4.37
N GLU A 111 -23.15 2.32 -3.84
CA GLU A 111 -23.44 2.38 -2.41
C GLU A 111 -22.39 1.62 -1.59
N ASN A 112 -22.08 2.11 -0.39
CA ASN A 112 -21.06 1.56 0.51
C ASN A 112 -19.65 1.46 -0.10
N ARG A 113 -19.37 2.24 -1.15
CA ARG A 113 -18.10 2.18 -1.91
C ARG A 113 -16.86 2.29 -1.00
N VAL A 114 -16.89 3.17 0.00
CA VAL A 114 -15.73 3.37 0.89
C VAL A 114 -15.51 2.16 1.79
N MET A 115 -16.56 1.57 2.35
CA MET A 115 -16.48 0.33 3.12
C MET A 115 -15.94 -0.83 2.26
N THR A 116 -16.54 -1.05 1.11
CA THR A 116 -16.14 -2.12 0.19
C THR A 116 -14.68 -1.95 -0.26
N ALA A 117 -14.25 -0.73 -0.59
CA ALA A 117 -12.86 -0.45 -0.95
C ALA A 117 -11.91 -0.69 0.23
N THR A 118 -12.31 -0.33 1.44
CA THR A 118 -11.52 -0.56 2.65
C THR A 118 -11.36 -2.05 2.95
N GLU A 119 -12.43 -2.81 2.88
CA GLU A 119 -12.39 -4.27 3.05
C GLU A 119 -11.47 -4.94 2.01
N GLN A 120 -11.53 -4.50 0.75
CA GLN A 120 -10.62 -4.96 -0.29
C GLN A 120 -9.16 -4.61 0.01
N ALA A 121 -8.89 -3.40 0.53
CA ALA A 121 -7.54 -2.97 0.88
C ALA A 121 -6.97 -3.79 2.04
N ILE A 122 -7.76 -4.00 3.10
CA ILE A 122 -7.35 -4.75 4.30
C ILE A 122 -7.14 -6.24 3.99
N ASN A 123 -7.98 -6.81 3.12
CA ASN A 123 -7.88 -8.20 2.69
C ASN A 123 -7.07 -8.37 1.39
N SER A 124 -6.33 -7.34 0.99
CA SER A 124 -5.56 -7.38 -0.26
C SER A 124 -4.52 -8.51 -0.21
N PRO A 125 -4.43 -9.35 -1.25
CA PRO A 125 -3.36 -10.35 -1.36
C PRO A 125 -1.94 -9.77 -1.34
N LEU A 126 -1.79 -8.45 -1.58
CA LEU A 126 -0.52 -7.74 -1.48
C LEU A 126 0.00 -7.65 -0.05
N LEU A 127 -0.89 -7.78 0.94
CA LEU A 127 -0.52 -7.91 2.34
C LEU A 127 -0.08 -9.37 2.58
N GLU A 128 1.20 -9.61 2.73
CA GLU A 128 1.74 -10.97 2.97
C GLU A 128 1.45 -11.48 4.39
N THR A 129 1.13 -10.56 5.30
CA THR A 129 0.79 -10.84 6.70
C THR A 129 -0.47 -10.08 7.08
N THR A 130 -1.12 -10.49 8.15
CA THR A 130 -2.21 -9.72 8.75
C THR A 130 -1.67 -8.39 9.28
N MET A 131 -2.53 -7.38 9.41
CA MET A 131 -2.18 -6.08 9.99
C MET A 131 -1.89 -6.17 11.51
N GLU A 132 -2.04 -7.35 12.10
CA GLU A 132 -1.73 -7.61 13.50
C GLU A 132 -0.26 -7.30 13.79
N GLY A 133 -0.03 -6.44 14.79
CA GLY A 133 1.31 -5.98 15.16
C GLY A 133 1.84 -4.79 14.34
N ALA A 134 1.04 -4.20 13.45
CA ALA A 134 1.40 -2.95 12.80
C ALA A 134 1.51 -1.83 13.84
N LYS A 135 2.63 -1.12 13.83
CA LYS A 135 2.89 0.01 14.76
C LYS A 135 2.26 1.32 14.30
N GLY A 136 1.92 1.41 13.03
CA GLY A 136 1.29 2.58 12.41
C GLY A 136 0.58 2.20 11.13
N VAL A 137 -0.49 2.92 10.81
CA VAL A 137 -1.27 2.73 9.59
C VAL A 137 -1.44 4.09 8.93
N LEU A 138 -1.15 4.16 7.65
CA LEU A 138 -1.37 5.33 6.82
C LEU A 138 -2.47 5.02 5.82
N ILE A 139 -3.53 5.81 5.82
CA ILE A 139 -4.69 5.61 4.96
C ILE A 139 -4.82 6.78 4.00
N SER A 140 -4.87 6.47 2.72
CA SER A 140 -5.20 7.43 1.66
C SER A 140 -6.55 7.07 1.05
N VAL A 141 -7.49 7.99 1.10
CA VAL A 141 -8.81 7.85 0.49
C VAL A 141 -8.96 8.89 -0.61
N ALA A 142 -9.14 8.43 -1.85
CA ALA A 142 -9.37 9.27 -3.00
C ALA A 142 -10.72 8.96 -3.63
N GLY A 143 -11.44 9.99 -4.03
CA GLY A 143 -12.76 9.85 -4.67
C GLY A 143 -13.13 11.08 -5.47
N GLY A 144 -14.28 11.04 -6.14
CA GLY A 144 -14.86 12.19 -6.81
C GLY A 144 -15.34 13.26 -5.83
N SER A 145 -15.80 14.39 -6.36
CA SER A 145 -16.38 15.50 -5.59
C SER A 145 -17.66 15.13 -4.80
N ASP A 146 -18.20 13.95 -5.07
CA ASP A 146 -19.35 13.34 -4.43
C ASP A 146 -18.99 12.45 -3.22
N LEU A 147 -17.70 12.36 -2.85
CA LEU A 147 -17.24 11.61 -1.69
C LEU A 147 -17.67 12.30 -0.40
N GLY A 148 -18.55 11.65 0.36
CA GLY A 148 -19.10 12.20 1.59
C GLY A 148 -18.16 12.03 2.79
N LEU A 149 -18.06 13.07 3.64
CA LEU A 149 -17.26 13.00 4.87
C LEU A 149 -17.72 11.87 5.80
N MET A 150 -19.03 11.60 5.86
CA MET A 150 -19.58 10.51 6.69
C MET A 150 -19.18 9.13 6.20
N GLU A 151 -19.03 8.94 4.88
CA GLU A 151 -18.55 7.67 4.31
C GLU A 151 -17.11 7.39 4.77
N VAL A 152 -16.25 8.41 4.73
CA VAL A 152 -14.86 8.31 5.17
C VAL A 152 -14.74 8.10 6.68
N ASN A 153 -15.56 8.82 7.47
CA ASN A 153 -15.56 8.70 8.93
C ASN A 153 -15.97 7.31 9.40
N THR A 154 -16.91 6.66 8.73
CA THR A 154 -17.36 5.30 9.07
C THR A 154 -16.22 4.30 9.01
N VAL A 155 -15.32 4.42 8.02
CA VAL A 155 -14.15 3.53 7.87
C VAL A 155 -13.14 3.72 8.99
N SER A 156 -12.84 4.97 9.34
CA SER A 156 -11.87 5.28 10.40
C SER A 156 -12.30 4.73 11.76
N TYR A 157 -13.62 4.71 12.05
CA TYR A 157 -14.15 4.23 13.32
C TYR A 157 -14.36 2.73 13.40
N THR A 158 -14.78 2.08 12.32
CA THR A 158 -15.23 0.68 12.37
C THR A 158 -14.09 -0.32 12.22
N HIS A 159 -13.09 -0.04 11.41
CA HIS A 159 -12.06 -1.02 11.08
C HIS A 159 -10.72 -0.79 11.79
N LEU A 160 -10.34 0.45 12.06
CA LEU A 160 -9.09 0.72 12.76
C LEU A 160 -9.20 0.46 14.26
N ARG A 161 -10.35 0.79 14.87
CA ARG A 161 -10.59 0.56 16.29
C ARG A 161 -10.83 -0.89 16.67
N ALA A 162 -11.32 -1.72 15.76
CA ALA A 162 -11.49 -3.16 15.99
C ALA A 162 -10.16 -3.89 16.14
N HIS A 163 -9.06 -3.34 15.63
CA HIS A 163 -7.71 -3.90 15.77
C HIS A 163 -6.91 -3.33 16.96
N GLU A 164 -7.36 -2.25 17.59
CA GLU A 164 -6.74 -1.71 18.81
C GLU A 164 -7.23 -2.37 20.12
N THR A 165 -8.22 -3.26 20.05
CA THR A 165 -8.90 -3.82 21.25
C THR A 165 -8.65 -5.32 21.45
N LEU A 166 -7.57 -5.88 20.93
CA LEU A 166 -7.15 -7.25 21.25
C LEU A 166 -5.76 -7.27 21.88
#